data_7f34e66d58ccee5ab6ccc52d94f26185
#
_entry.id   7f34e66d58ccee5ab6ccc52d94f26185
#
_cell.length_a   1.000
_cell.length_b   1.000
_cell.length_c   1.000
_cell.angle_alpha   90.00
_cell.angle_beta   90.00
_cell.angle_gamma   90.00
#
_symmetry.space_group_name_H-M   'P 1'
#
loop_
_entity.id
_entity.type
_entity.pdbx_description
1 polymer ?
#
loop_
_entity_poly.entity_id
_entity_poly.type
_entity_poly.pdbx_seq_one_letter_code
_entity_poly.pdbx_strand_id
1 'polypeptide(L)'
;MTIANELPFITLPEVKSIFDGYTKVRKTGVSSERVYQLMKERCPIVIIDEKENRFQFKHRTFAEYLYAQYLLKKKKFAIDNRAFQPYWSNTYYFAIGSMRDCYEELEQLNSLQPKSDMEQFLKIVNMSNFFMAAFQTEYKVINDGVLKIIIEAARFYKDILQHKVKTQLEQFPEMHLLCFFQHVLRQGYSYSFFSDAIESAAIEIADGDEADDVKGYALFFLNVIFIEMQKKTSFDWLLKDYAKILPLSVQLGITHEGDRLKARSALMRRHDRGLRQAVNDSKALASALENMYGRPIRSLNSTLLKK
;
A
#
# COMPACT_ATOMS: atom_id res chain seq x y z
N MET A 1 15.72 -19.00 11.18
CA MET A 1 16.94 -18.92 10.35
C MET A 1 16.64 -18.44 8.93
N THR A 2 15.77 -19.09 8.15
CA THR A 2 15.51 -18.70 6.76
C THR A 2 15.11 -17.23 6.61
N ILE A 3 14.06 -16.79 7.28
CA ILE A 3 13.60 -15.38 7.18
C ILE A 3 14.65 -14.41 7.73
N ALA A 4 15.19 -14.67 8.92
CA ALA A 4 16.17 -13.76 9.56
C ALA A 4 17.44 -13.53 8.74
N ASN A 5 17.85 -14.52 7.95
CA ASN A 5 19.06 -14.48 7.13
C ASN A 5 18.74 -14.31 5.61
N GLU A 6 17.49 -14.05 5.28
CA GLU A 6 17.00 -13.89 3.90
C GLU A 6 17.33 -15.08 2.98
N LEU A 7 17.33 -16.29 3.55
CA LEU A 7 17.64 -17.51 2.83
C LEU A 7 16.37 -18.21 2.32
N PRO A 8 16.37 -18.72 1.09
CA PRO A 8 15.22 -19.46 0.56
C PRO A 8 15.07 -20.85 1.18
N PHE A 9 16.16 -21.45 1.66
CA PHE A 9 16.22 -22.77 2.28
C PHE A 9 17.37 -22.83 3.28
N ILE A 10 17.40 -23.90 4.09
CA ILE A 10 18.56 -24.29 4.92
C ILE A 10 18.98 -25.71 4.58
N THR A 11 20.22 -26.06 4.88
CA THR A 11 20.75 -27.40 4.60
C THR A 11 20.25 -28.44 5.59
N LEU A 12 20.19 -29.71 5.19
CA LEU A 12 19.74 -30.79 6.09
C LEU A 12 20.61 -30.94 7.34
N PRO A 13 21.96 -30.82 7.28
CA PRO A 13 22.79 -30.80 8.47
C PRO A 13 22.42 -29.69 9.46
N GLU A 14 22.13 -28.47 8.96
CA GLU A 14 21.68 -27.35 9.81
C GLU A 14 20.34 -27.66 10.49
N VAL A 15 19.39 -28.24 9.75
CA VAL A 15 18.10 -28.66 10.31
C VAL A 15 18.30 -29.70 11.41
N LYS A 16 19.12 -30.73 11.16
CA LYS A 16 19.43 -31.77 12.17
C LYS A 16 20.08 -31.16 13.39
N SER A 17 21.05 -30.27 13.25
CA SER A 17 21.67 -29.54 14.35
C SER A 17 20.66 -28.75 15.18
N ILE A 18 19.68 -28.10 14.54
CA ILE A 18 18.61 -27.38 15.22
C ILE A 18 17.75 -28.36 16.04
N PHE A 19 17.38 -29.51 15.47
CA PHE A 19 16.59 -30.53 16.19
C PHE A 19 17.37 -31.14 17.34
N ASP A 20 18.64 -31.41 17.17
CA ASP A 20 19.53 -31.89 18.26
C ASP A 20 19.58 -30.89 19.41
N GLY A 21 19.81 -29.61 19.11
CA GLY A 21 19.79 -28.54 20.09
C GLY A 21 18.45 -28.43 20.82
N TYR A 22 17.33 -28.50 20.07
CA TYR A 22 16.00 -28.40 20.64
C TYR A 22 15.65 -29.58 21.56
N THR A 23 15.86 -30.81 21.09
CA THR A 23 15.52 -32.01 21.85
C THR A 23 16.37 -32.16 23.12
N LYS A 24 17.66 -31.79 23.03
CA LYS A 24 18.58 -31.77 24.18
C LYS A 24 18.14 -30.76 25.25
N VAL A 25 17.84 -29.53 24.85
CA VAL A 25 17.46 -28.47 25.80
C VAL A 25 16.09 -28.72 26.43
N ARG A 26 15.14 -29.23 25.65
CA ARG A 26 13.76 -29.44 26.10
C ARG A 26 13.53 -30.75 26.81
N LYS A 27 14.50 -31.68 26.79
CA LYS A 27 14.37 -33.01 27.36
C LYS A 27 13.08 -33.72 26.93
N THR A 28 12.79 -33.67 25.61
CA THR A 28 11.53 -34.14 25.05
C THR A 28 11.31 -35.65 25.12
N GLY A 29 12.35 -36.43 25.47
CA GLY A 29 12.33 -37.90 25.41
C GLY A 29 12.29 -38.47 23.96
N VAL A 30 12.31 -37.62 22.95
CA VAL A 30 12.30 -38.00 21.54
C VAL A 30 13.63 -37.60 20.90
N SER A 31 14.22 -38.50 20.10
CA SER A 31 15.46 -38.23 19.39
C SER A 31 15.25 -37.19 18.26
N SER A 32 16.27 -36.44 17.94
CA SER A 32 16.26 -35.52 16.80
C SER A 32 15.99 -36.22 15.47
N GLU A 33 16.52 -37.42 15.30
CA GLU A 33 16.26 -38.25 14.11
C GLU A 33 14.77 -38.61 13.98
N ARG A 34 14.11 -38.94 15.08
CA ARG A 34 12.66 -39.20 15.08
C ARG A 34 11.87 -37.94 14.74
N VAL A 35 12.29 -36.76 15.23
CA VAL A 35 11.67 -35.46 14.87
C VAL A 35 11.84 -35.22 13.37
N TYR A 36 13.03 -35.45 12.82
CA TYR A 36 13.30 -35.31 11.41
C TYR A 36 12.40 -36.21 10.56
N GLN A 37 12.27 -37.49 10.91
CA GLN A 37 11.40 -38.44 10.18
C GLN A 37 9.91 -38.02 10.24
N LEU A 38 9.43 -37.58 11.40
CA LEU A 38 8.08 -37.06 11.53
C LEU A 38 7.83 -35.82 10.68
N MET A 39 8.81 -34.91 10.61
CA MET A 39 8.73 -33.75 9.72
C MET A 39 8.66 -34.15 8.24
N LYS A 40 9.48 -35.12 7.84
CA LYS A 40 9.50 -35.63 6.48
C LYS A 40 8.20 -36.33 6.09
N GLU A 41 7.65 -37.15 6.96
CA GLU A 41 6.50 -38.03 6.67
C GLU A 41 5.15 -37.33 6.88
N ARG A 42 5.05 -36.41 7.85
CA ARG A 42 3.77 -35.92 8.36
C ARG A 42 3.60 -34.43 8.36
N CYS A 43 4.63 -33.65 8.02
CA CYS A 43 4.52 -32.20 8.02
C CYS A 43 4.24 -31.66 6.61
N PRO A 44 2.98 -31.33 6.29
CA PRO A 44 2.58 -30.98 4.93
C PRO A 44 3.10 -29.60 4.47
N ILE A 45 3.63 -28.80 5.38
CA ILE A 45 4.08 -27.42 5.09
C ILE A 45 5.56 -27.31 4.75
N VAL A 46 6.31 -28.42 4.82
CA VAL A 46 7.74 -28.44 4.48
C VAL A 46 8.05 -29.34 3.31
N ILE A 47 9.16 -29.06 2.63
CA ILE A 47 9.78 -29.89 1.62
C ILE A 47 11.16 -30.27 2.11
N ILE A 48 11.46 -31.55 2.16
CA ILE A 48 12.78 -32.10 2.46
C ILE A 48 13.30 -32.79 1.19
N ASP A 49 14.27 -32.16 0.57
CA ASP A 49 14.93 -32.73 -0.62
C ASP A 49 16.32 -33.25 -0.21
N GLU A 50 16.43 -34.58 -0.09
CA GLU A 50 17.68 -35.24 0.31
C GLU A 50 18.72 -35.23 -0.80
N LYS A 51 18.31 -35.17 -2.08
CA LYS A 51 19.22 -35.12 -3.23
C LYS A 51 19.90 -33.75 -3.30
N GLU A 52 19.15 -32.68 -3.13
CA GLU A 52 19.63 -31.34 -3.17
C GLU A 52 20.12 -30.82 -1.80
N ASN A 53 20.06 -31.66 -0.77
CA ASN A 53 20.43 -31.34 0.62
C ASN A 53 19.70 -30.09 1.15
N ARG A 54 18.38 -29.96 0.88
CA ARG A 54 17.59 -28.79 1.16
C ARG A 54 16.40 -29.07 2.06
N PHE A 55 16.16 -28.13 2.98
CA PHE A 55 14.95 -28.02 3.76
C PHE A 55 14.32 -26.65 3.52
N GLN A 56 13.07 -26.60 3.11
CA GLN A 56 12.33 -25.36 2.85
C GLN A 56 10.85 -25.50 3.19
N PHE A 57 10.19 -24.38 3.42
CA PHE A 57 8.73 -24.35 3.50
C PHE A 57 8.12 -24.39 2.09
N LYS A 58 6.99 -25.11 1.91
CA LYS A 58 6.24 -25.14 0.63
C LYS A 58 5.83 -23.75 0.18
N HIS A 59 5.39 -22.93 1.15
CA HIS A 59 5.08 -21.52 0.93
C HIS A 59 5.84 -20.69 1.94
N ARG A 60 6.45 -19.65 1.47
CA ARG A 60 7.21 -18.70 2.30
C ARG A 60 6.38 -18.13 3.45
N THR A 61 5.08 -17.93 3.24
CA THR A 61 4.13 -17.44 4.24
C THR A 61 4.15 -18.24 5.55
N PHE A 62 4.38 -19.57 5.50
CA PHE A 62 4.55 -20.36 6.72
C PHE A 62 5.80 -19.97 7.50
N ALA A 63 6.91 -19.73 6.81
CA ALA A 63 8.15 -19.28 7.45
C ALA A 63 7.98 -17.89 8.07
N GLU A 64 7.33 -16.98 7.37
CA GLU A 64 7.05 -15.61 7.82
C GLU A 64 6.16 -15.61 9.07
N TYR A 65 5.08 -16.39 9.06
CA TYR A 65 4.20 -16.55 10.22
C TYR A 65 4.95 -17.14 11.43
N LEU A 66 5.69 -18.23 11.24
CA LEU A 66 6.43 -18.87 12.32
C LEU A 66 7.55 -17.95 12.87
N TYR A 67 8.16 -17.15 12.01
CA TYR A 67 9.15 -16.18 12.43
C TYR A 67 8.52 -15.02 13.22
N ALA A 68 7.37 -14.53 12.80
CA ALA A 68 6.59 -13.54 13.55
C ALA A 68 6.26 -14.07 14.96
N GLN A 69 5.75 -15.31 15.07
CA GLN A 69 5.49 -15.98 16.36
C GLN A 69 6.74 -16.11 17.22
N TYR A 70 7.89 -16.42 16.61
CA TYR A 70 9.16 -16.48 17.32
C TYR A 70 9.57 -15.12 17.88
N LEU A 71 9.46 -14.03 17.10
CA LEU A 71 9.79 -12.68 17.53
C LEU A 71 8.92 -12.23 18.71
N LEU A 72 7.61 -12.48 18.64
CA LEU A 72 6.66 -12.16 19.71
C LEU A 72 6.97 -12.94 21.00
N LYS A 73 7.13 -14.27 20.89
CA LYS A 73 7.46 -15.13 22.04
C LYS A 73 8.79 -14.76 22.71
N LYS A 74 9.74 -14.27 21.94
CA LYS A 74 11.06 -13.85 22.46
C LYS A 74 11.10 -12.38 22.86
N LYS A 75 9.99 -11.64 22.73
CA LYS A 75 9.93 -10.18 22.95
C LYS A 75 11.00 -9.43 22.15
N LYS A 76 11.21 -9.85 20.91
CA LYS A 76 12.19 -9.26 19.96
C LYS A 76 11.52 -8.56 18.80
N PHE A 77 10.19 -8.54 18.78
CA PHE A 77 9.46 -7.77 17.77
C PHE A 77 9.63 -6.28 18.04
N ALA A 78 10.00 -5.55 17.03
CA ALA A 78 10.13 -4.10 17.06
C ALA A 78 9.71 -3.53 15.70
N ILE A 79 9.08 -2.37 15.74
CA ILE A 79 8.64 -1.65 14.53
C ILE A 79 9.83 -0.89 13.95
N ASP A 80 10.12 -1.14 12.68
CA ASP A 80 11.10 -0.39 11.88
C ASP A 80 10.73 -0.39 10.40
N ASN A 81 11.52 0.31 9.55
CA ASN A 81 11.24 0.48 8.13
C ASN A 81 11.21 -0.82 7.31
N ARG A 82 11.70 -1.95 7.86
CA ARG A 82 11.53 -3.27 7.20
C ARG A 82 10.08 -3.64 7.04
N ALA A 83 9.17 -3.09 7.85
CA ALA A 83 7.73 -3.28 7.70
C ALA A 83 7.24 -2.96 6.28
N PHE A 84 7.86 -1.99 5.61
CA PHE A 84 7.48 -1.57 4.26
C PHE A 84 8.25 -2.30 3.15
N GLN A 85 9.25 -3.11 3.50
CA GLN A 85 10.01 -3.88 2.51
C GLN A 85 9.26 -5.15 2.10
N PRO A 86 9.17 -5.47 0.79
CA PRO A 86 8.42 -6.64 0.30
C PRO A 86 8.86 -7.96 0.94
N TYR A 87 10.13 -8.05 1.32
CA TYR A 87 10.65 -9.24 1.98
C TYR A 87 10.09 -9.43 3.40
N TRP A 88 9.85 -8.35 4.14
CA TRP A 88 9.52 -8.38 5.56
C TRP A 88 8.06 -8.08 5.87
N SER A 89 7.32 -7.44 4.97
CA SER A 89 5.96 -6.92 5.22
C SER A 89 5.00 -7.98 5.76
N ASN A 90 5.04 -9.21 5.23
CA ASN A 90 4.19 -10.29 5.74
C ASN A 90 4.56 -10.73 7.17
N THR A 91 5.84 -10.68 7.54
CA THR A 91 6.25 -10.98 8.92
C THR A 91 5.63 -9.97 9.90
N TYR A 92 5.65 -8.68 9.54
CA TYR A 92 5.01 -7.62 10.34
C TYR A 92 3.48 -7.78 10.35
N TYR A 93 2.87 -8.07 9.21
CA TYR A 93 1.44 -8.37 9.12
C TYR A 93 1.02 -9.49 10.09
N PHE A 94 1.74 -10.61 10.08
CA PHE A 94 1.46 -11.73 11.00
C PHE A 94 1.75 -11.41 12.46
N ALA A 95 2.77 -10.61 12.75
CA ALA A 95 3.06 -10.21 14.11
C ALA A 95 1.94 -9.33 14.67
N ILE A 96 1.53 -8.30 13.93
CA ILE A 96 0.42 -7.40 14.28
C ILE A 96 -0.88 -8.19 14.45
N GLY A 97 -1.23 -9.03 13.46
CA GLY A 97 -2.45 -9.84 13.52
C GLY A 97 -2.49 -10.91 14.63
N SER A 98 -1.33 -11.20 15.24
CA SER A 98 -1.23 -12.13 16.38
C SER A 98 -1.31 -11.44 17.75
N MET A 99 -1.33 -10.12 17.79
CA MET A 99 -1.54 -9.33 18.99
C MET A 99 -3.04 -9.11 19.20
N ARG A 100 -3.46 -9.01 20.47
CA ARG A 100 -4.84 -8.64 20.80
C ARG A 100 -5.07 -7.13 20.65
N ASP A 101 -4.09 -6.38 21.14
CA ASP A 101 -4.02 -4.94 21.00
C ASP A 101 -2.62 -4.57 20.55
N CYS A 102 -2.54 -3.71 19.54
CA CYS A 102 -1.28 -3.26 18.95
C CYS A 102 -1.35 -1.75 18.64
N TYR A 103 -2.01 -0.99 19.53
CA TYR A 103 -2.16 0.46 19.37
C TYR A 103 -0.81 1.15 19.23
N GLU A 104 0.15 0.86 20.13
CA GLU A 104 1.48 1.46 20.12
C GLU A 104 2.27 1.09 18.86
N GLU A 105 2.17 -0.16 18.39
CA GLU A 105 2.83 -0.61 17.16
C GLU A 105 2.26 0.08 15.92
N LEU A 106 0.94 0.28 15.86
CA LEU A 106 0.33 1.03 14.76
C LEU A 106 0.70 2.50 14.80
N GLU A 107 0.74 3.15 15.96
CA GLU A 107 1.23 4.53 16.09
C GLU A 107 2.68 4.64 15.61
N GLN A 108 3.54 3.69 16.00
CA GLN A 108 4.91 3.65 15.53
C GLN A 108 4.98 3.47 14.00
N LEU A 109 4.21 2.55 13.41
CA LEU A 109 4.13 2.38 11.96
C LEU A 109 3.66 3.65 11.25
N ASN A 110 2.61 4.29 11.77
CA ASN A 110 2.09 5.55 11.24
C ASN A 110 3.15 6.66 11.27
N SER A 111 4.00 6.70 12.31
CA SER A 111 5.01 7.73 12.51
C SER A 111 6.33 7.46 11.80
N LEU A 112 6.58 6.22 11.35
CA LEU A 112 7.80 5.87 10.63
C LEU A 112 8.00 6.76 9.40
N GLN A 113 9.19 7.33 9.29
CA GLN A 113 9.59 8.10 8.12
C GLN A 113 10.30 7.16 7.13
N PRO A 114 9.78 7.02 5.91
CA PRO A 114 10.45 6.27 4.86
C PRO A 114 11.83 6.87 4.53
N LYS A 115 12.79 6.00 4.26
CA LYS A 115 14.16 6.39 3.92
C LYS A 115 14.39 6.64 2.43
N SER A 116 13.42 6.26 1.61
CA SER A 116 13.46 6.42 0.16
C SER A 116 12.05 6.56 -0.41
N ASP A 117 11.95 7.07 -1.63
CA ASP A 117 10.68 7.19 -2.36
C ASP A 117 10.02 5.84 -2.58
N MET A 118 10.80 4.76 -2.75
CA MET A 118 10.27 3.41 -2.85
C MET A 118 9.65 2.95 -1.52
N GLU A 119 10.30 3.21 -0.38
CA GLU A 119 9.72 2.91 0.93
C GLU A 119 8.48 3.74 1.20
N GLN A 120 8.43 5.02 0.77
CA GLN A 120 7.22 5.84 0.86
C GLN A 120 6.06 5.21 0.09
N PHE A 121 6.31 4.79 -1.14
CA PHE A 121 5.30 4.10 -1.94
C PHE A 121 4.85 2.79 -1.28
N LEU A 122 5.80 1.98 -0.80
CA LEU A 122 5.50 0.71 -0.14
C LEU A 122 4.77 0.90 1.21
N LYS A 123 5.01 2.00 1.92
CA LYS A 123 4.21 2.39 3.08
C LYS A 123 2.75 2.60 2.68
N ILE A 124 2.49 3.41 1.65
CA ILE A 124 1.13 3.67 1.14
C ILE A 124 0.41 2.35 0.78
N VAL A 125 1.12 1.42 0.13
CA VAL A 125 0.57 0.12 -0.28
C VAL A 125 0.29 -0.81 0.90
N ASN A 126 1.18 -0.87 1.89
CA ASN A 126 1.13 -1.91 2.92
C ASN A 126 0.32 -1.53 4.17
N MET A 127 0.13 -0.23 4.44
CA MET A 127 -0.53 0.20 5.69
C MET A 127 -1.95 -0.32 5.83
N SER A 128 -2.73 -0.42 4.76
CA SER A 128 -4.07 -1.00 4.80
C SER A 128 -4.08 -2.45 5.32
N ASN A 129 -3.07 -3.23 4.95
CA ASN A 129 -2.93 -4.62 5.43
C ASN A 129 -2.66 -4.66 6.94
N PHE A 130 -1.80 -3.76 7.45
CA PHE A 130 -1.51 -3.67 8.89
C PHE A 130 -2.73 -3.23 9.68
N PHE A 131 -3.50 -2.26 9.19
CA PHE A 131 -4.77 -1.85 9.81
C PHE A 131 -5.78 -3.00 9.84
N MET A 132 -5.94 -3.75 8.75
CA MET A 132 -6.83 -4.91 8.74
C MET A 132 -6.35 -6.03 9.67
N ALA A 133 -5.04 -6.25 9.79
CA ALA A 133 -4.49 -7.21 10.73
C ALA A 133 -4.78 -6.83 12.19
N ALA A 134 -4.82 -5.54 12.48
CA ALA A 134 -5.03 -4.95 13.80
C ALA A 134 -6.54 -4.80 14.18
N PHE A 135 -7.42 -5.61 13.65
CA PHE A 135 -8.88 -5.47 13.78
C PHE A 135 -9.42 -5.52 15.23
N GLN A 136 -8.60 -5.92 16.20
CA GLN A 136 -8.96 -5.94 17.63
C GLN A 136 -8.44 -4.71 18.40
N THR A 137 -7.72 -3.82 17.73
CA THR A 137 -7.16 -2.61 18.32
C THR A 137 -8.18 -1.46 18.30
N GLU A 138 -8.01 -0.48 19.18
CA GLU A 138 -8.85 0.72 19.20
C GLU A 138 -8.89 1.39 17.82
N TYR A 139 -10.11 1.61 17.30
CA TYR A 139 -10.32 2.05 15.93
C TYR A 139 -9.81 3.48 15.65
N LYS A 140 -9.58 4.27 16.70
CA LYS A 140 -9.05 5.64 16.58
C LYS A 140 -7.70 5.67 15.86
N VAL A 141 -6.75 4.79 16.22
CA VAL A 141 -5.43 4.76 15.57
C VAL A 141 -5.50 4.38 14.09
N ILE A 142 -6.55 3.63 13.70
CA ILE A 142 -6.83 3.29 12.31
C ILE A 142 -7.37 4.51 11.56
N ASN A 143 -8.31 5.27 12.16
CA ASN A 143 -8.81 6.52 11.58
C ASN A 143 -7.68 7.50 11.31
N ASP A 144 -6.86 7.80 12.32
CA ASP A 144 -5.73 8.71 12.23
C ASP A 144 -4.71 8.23 11.18
N GLY A 145 -4.49 6.91 11.12
CA GLY A 145 -3.60 6.29 10.15
C GLY A 145 -4.12 6.37 8.72
N VAL A 146 -5.40 6.11 8.48
CA VAL A 146 -6.02 6.22 7.15
C VAL A 146 -5.96 7.66 6.65
N LEU A 147 -6.36 8.65 7.47
CA LEU A 147 -6.23 10.07 7.17
C LEU A 147 -4.81 10.41 6.71
N LYS A 148 -3.82 10.02 7.50
CA LYS A 148 -2.41 10.30 7.23
C LYS A 148 -1.95 9.68 5.91
N ILE A 149 -2.27 8.41 5.65
CA ILE A 149 -1.86 7.71 4.42
C ILE A 149 -2.51 8.31 3.18
N ILE A 150 -3.77 8.74 3.24
CA ILE A 150 -4.42 9.41 2.10
C ILE A 150 -3.73 10.75 1.77
N ILE A 151 -3.40 11.53 2.80
CA ILE A 151 -2.63 12.78 2.63
C ILE A 151 -1.23 12.49 2.09
N GLU A 152 -0.52 11.50 2.65
CA GLU A 152 0.80 11.09 2.17
C GLU A 152 0.76 10.62 0.71
N ALA A 153 -0.26 9.86 0.30
CA ALA A 153 -0.45 9.44 -1.08
C ALA A 153 -0.68 10.63 -2.01
N ALA A 154 -1.49 11.59 -1.61
CA ALA A 154 -1.75 12.82 -2.37
C ALA A 154 -0.48 13.66 -2.53
N ARG A 155 0.28 13.86 -1.46
CA ARG A 155 1.57 14.59 -1.48
C ARG A 155 2.59 13.88 -2.36
N PHE A 156 2.73 12.56 -2.21
CA PHE A 156 3.68 11.77 -2.99
C PHE A 156 3.34 11.78 -4.49
N TYR A 157 2.05 11.64 -4.84
CA TYR A 157 1.60 11.79 -6.22
C TYR A 157 1.96 13.17 -6.79
N LYS A 158 1.68 14.26 -6.03
CA LYS A 158 2.05 15.63 -6.40
C LYS A 158 3.56 15.78 -6.59
N ASP A 159 4.37 15.25 -5.68
CA ASP A 159 5.82 15.38 -5.72
C ASP A 159 6.43 14.65 -6.92
N ILE A 160 5.83 13.51 -7.35
CA ILE A 160 6.20 12.84 -8.59
C ILE A 160 5.90 13.75 -9.79
N LEU A 161 4.69 14.33 -9.87
CA LEU A 161 4.32 15.22 -10.97
C LEU A 161 5.19 16.48 -11.05
N GLN A 162 5.65 16.97 -9.90
CA GLN A 162 6.52 18.15 -9.80
C GLN A 162 8.02 17.82 -9.87
N HIS A 163 8.39 16.56 -10.14
CA HIS A 163 9.78 16.07 -10.20
C HIS A 163 10.60 16.36 -8.94
N LYS A 164 9.93 16.41 -7.78
CA LYS A 164 10.60 16.60 -6.48
C LYS A 164 11.21 15.34 -5.92
N VAL A 165 10.76 14.19 -6.42
CA VAL A 165 11.21 12.84 -6.03
C VAL A 165 11.75 12.11 -7.23
N LYS A 166 12.79 11.28 -7.02
CA LYS A 166 13.40 10.44 -8.09
C LYS A 166 12.94 9.00 -7.93
N THR A 167 11.83 8.68 -8.54
CA THR A 167 11.24 7.33 -8.46
C THR A 167 11.09 6.69 -9.83
N GLN A 168 11.07 5.35 -9.87
CA GLN A 168 10.74 4.60 -11.09
C GLN A 168 9.31 4.90 -11.59
N LEU A 169 8.43 5.40 -10.72
CA LEU A 169 7.07 5.78 -11.09
C LEU A 169 7.01 6.94 -12.10
N GLU A 170 8.06 7.78 -12.18
CA GLU A 170 8.18 8.80 -13.23
C GLU A 170 8.30 8.22 -14.65
N GLN A 171 8.53 6.91 -14.79
CA GLN A 171 8.53 6.23 -16.09
C GLN A 171 7.12 6.01 -16.65
N PHE A 172 6.10 6.15 -15.81
CA PHE A 172 4.72 6.08 -16.28
C PHE A 172 4.28 7.41 -16.90
N PRO A 173 3.42 7.38 -17.93
CA PRO A 173 2.62 8.54 -18.30
C PRO A 173 1.73 8.99 -17.14
N GLU A 174 1.43 10.28 -17.07
CA GLU A 174 0.70 10.87 -15.94
C GLU A 174 -0.66 10.19 -15.67
N MET A 175 -1.42 9.90 -16.73
CA MET A 175 -2.71 9.20 -16.58
C MET A 175 -2.55 7.77 -16.09
N HIS A 176 -1.52 7.06 -16.51
CA HIS A 176 -1.24 5.72 -16.01
C HIS A 176 -0.81 5.75 -14.54
N LEU A 177 -0.02 6.75 -14.15
CA LEU A 177 0.33 6.97 -12.75
C LEU A 177 -0.92 7.23 -11.90
N LEU A 178 -1.84 8.09 -12.37
CA LEU A 178 -3.10 8.37 -11.67
C LEU A 178 -3.92 7.09 -11.49
N CYS A 179 -4.12 6.33 -12.58
CA CYS A 179 -4.83 5.05 -12.52
C CYS A 179 -4.17 4.05 -11.57
N PHE A 180 -2.85 4.05 -11.51
CA PHE A 180 -2.10 3.17 -10.60
C PHE A 180 -2.33 3.53 -9.13
N PHE A 181 -2.26 4.81 -8.76
CA PHE A 181 -2.59 5.27 -7.40
C PHE A 181 -4.05 4.96 -7.03
N GLN A 182 -5.00 5.22 -7.94
CA GLN A 182 -6.39 4.85 -7.76
C GLN A 182 -6.54 3.34 -7.48
N HIS A 183 -5.87 2.50 -8.26
CA HIS A 183 -5.93 1.04 -8.10
C HIS A 183 -5.41 0.62 -6.74
N VAL A 184 -4.22 1.09 -6.34
CA VAL A 184 -3.61 0.78 -5.05
C VAL A 184 -4.51 1.16 -3.87
N LEU A 185 -5.05 2.37 -3.90
CA LEU A 185 -5.91 2.86 -2.81
C LEU A 185 -7.27 2.14 -2.77
N ARG A 186 -7.86 1.85 -3.92
CA ARG A 186 -9.07 1.00 -3.98
C ARG A 186 -8.82 -0.38 -3.38
N GLN A 187 -7.78 -1.06 -3.83
CA GLN A 187 -7.47 -2.42 -3.35
C GLN A 187 -7.19 -2.43 -1.84
N GLY A 188 -6.56 -1.38 -1.32
CA GLY A 188 -6.23 -1.30 0.10
C GLY A 188 -7.40 -0.91 0.99
N TYR A 189 -8.25 0.04 0.56
CA TYR A 189 -9.16 0.75 1.47
C TYR A 189 -10.64 0.64 1.13
N SER A 190 -11.07 -0.11 0.12
CA SER A 190 -12.49 -0.24 -0.23
C SER A 190 -13.26 -1.30 0.57
N TYR A 191 -12.67 -1.89 1.59
CA TYR A 191 -13.34 -2.82 2.48
C TYR A 191 -14.25 -2.08 3.46
N SER A 192 -15.38 -2.71 3.83
CA SER A 192 -16.33 -2.15 4.82
C SER A 192 -15.68 -1.79 6.16
N PHE A 193 -14.60 -2.47 6.51
CA PHE A 193 -13.79 -2.19 7.70
C PHE A 193 -13.30 -0.73 7.73
N PHE A 194 -12.97 -0.12 6.59
CA PHE A 194 -12.47 1.25 6.52
C PHE A 194 -13.56 2.31 6.35
N SER A 195 -14.84 1.93 6.34
CA SER A 195 -15.94 2.84 6.02
C SER A 195 -15.91 4.14 6.83
N ASP A 196 -15.85 4.02 8.13
CA ASP A 196 -15.91 5.18 9.05
C ASP A 196 -14.60 5.99 8.98
N ALA A 197 -13.46 5.32 8.83
CA ALA A 197 -12.17 5.98 8.69
C ALA A 197 -12.09 6.82 7.40
N ILE A 198 -12.62 6.32 6.29
CA ILE A 198 -12.65 7.02 5.00
C ILE A 198 -13.61 8.22 5.06
N GLU A 199 -14.77 8.08 5.74
CA GLU A 199 -15.71 9.19 5.95
C GLU A 199 -15.12 10.28 6.84
N SER A 200 -14.50 9.90 7.96
CA SER A 200 -13.79 10.82 8.85
C SER A 200 -12.67 11.56 8.12
N ALA A 201 -11.82 10.83 7.39
CA ALA A 201 -10.73 11.40 6.63
C ALA A 201 -11.21 12.43 5.58
N ALA A 202 -12.36 12.20 4.92
CA ALA A 202 -12.91 13.15 3.96
C ALA A 202 -13.28 14.48 4.61
N ILE A 203 -13.91 14.45 5.80
CA ILE A 203 -14.27 15.63 6.56
C ILE A 203 -13.02 16.37 7.04
N GLU A 204 -12.10 15.65 7.67
CA GLU A 204 -10.88 16.24 8.24
C GLU A 204 -9.95 16.85 7.17
N ILE A 205 -9.85 16.23 5.98
CA ILE A 205 -9.09 16.80 4.86
C ILE A 205 -9.76 18.06 4.33
N ALA A 206 -11.09 18.07 4.19
CA ALA A 206 -11.81 19.24 3.69
C ALA A 206 -11.62 20.45 4.63
N ASP A 207 -11.70 20.22 5.94
CA ASP A 207 -11.63 21.26 6.98
C ASP A 207 -10.19 21.58 7.42
N GLY A 208 -9.20 20.73 7.09
CA GLY A 208 -7.80 20.84 7.53
C GLY A 208 -7.02 21.95 6.85
N ASP A 209 -5.75 22.13 7.26
CA ASP A 209 -4.85 23.20 6.80
C ASP A 209 -3.92 22.79 5.64
N GLU A 210 -4.17 21.63 5.00
CA GLU A 210 -3.39 21.18 3.85
C GLU A 210 -3.53 22.16 2.67
N ALA A 211 -2.48 22.25 1.85
CA ALA A 211 -2.54 23.02 0.62
C ALA A 211 -3.68 22.54 -0.30
N ASP A 212 -4.40 23.48 -0.91
CA ASP A 212 -5.62 23.19 -1.70
C ASP A 212 -5.42 22.13 -2.79
N ASP A 213 -4.26 22.08 -3.43
CA ASP A 213 -3.95 21.07 -4.44
C ASP A 213 -3.80 19.68 -3.81
N VAL A 214 -3.17 19.57 -2.64
CA VAL A 214 -3.07 18.30 -1.88
C VAL A 214 -4.44 17.85 -1.43
N LYS A 215 -5.27 18.76 -0.89
CA LYS A 215 -6.67 18.49 -0.56
C LYS A 215 -7.41 17.93 -1.79
N GLY A 216 -7.28 18.60 -2.92
CA GLY A 216 -7.94 18.19 -4.17
C GLY A 216 -7.57 16.76 -4.60
N TYR A 217 -6.29 16.39 -4.53
CA TYR A 217 -5.85 15.02 -4.81
C TYR A 217 -6.39 14.02 -3.79
N ALA A 218 -6.25 14.32 -2.50
CA ALA A 218 -6.67 13.44 -1.43
C ALA A 218 -8.19 13.16 -1.49
N LEU A 219 -8.97 14.20 -1.68
CA LEU A 219 -10.42 14.11 -1.79
C LEU A 219 -10.85 13.40 -3.08
N PHE A 220 -10.10 13.54 -4.17
CA PHE A 220 -10.32 12.74 -5.38
C PHE A 220 -10.10 11.25 -5.10
N PHE A 221 -9.01 10.87 -4.45
CA PHE A 221 -8.73 9.49 -4.09
C PHE A 221 -9.80 8.90 -3.16
N LEU A 222 -10.27 9.67 -2.18
CA LEU A 222 -11.37 9.24 -1.28
C LEU A 222 -12.66 9.00 -2.06
N ASN A 223 -13.03 9.87 -3.01
CA ASN A 223 -14.22 9.63 -3.84
C ASN A 223 -14.10 8.35 -4.67
N VAL A 224 -12.91 8.06 -5.19
CA VAL A 224 -12.64 6.82 -5.93
C VAL A 224 -12.86 5.58 -5.03
N ILE A 225 -12.44 5.65 -3.77
CA ILE A 225 -12.66 4.59 -2.78
C ILE A 225 -14.17 4.46 -2.47
N PHE A 226 -14.89 5.57 -2.25
CA PHE A 226 -16.34 5.56 -2.02
C PHE A 226 -17.12 4.91 -3.17
N ILE A 227 -16.73 5.19 -4.42
CA ILE A 227 -17.35 4.56 -5.60
C ILE A 227 -17.15 3.03 -5.55
N GLU A 228 -15.96 2.58 -5.22
CA GLU A 228 -15.66 1.14 -5.11
C GLU A 228 -16.46 0.47 -3.99
N MET A 229 -16.62 1.14 -2.86
CA MET A 229 -17.46 0.70 -1.73
C MET A 229 -18.96 0.78 -2.03
N GLN A 230 -19.35 1.21 -3.24
CA GLN A 230 -20.74 1.44 -3.65
C GLN A 230 -21.49 2.42 -2.74
N LYS A 231 -20.76 3.30 -2.05
CA LYS A 231 -21.38 4.35 -1.25
C LYS A 231 -21.89 5.48 -2.12
N LYS A 232 -22.92 6.16 -1.62
CA LYS A 232 -23.43 7.36 -2.27
C LYS A 232 -22.37 8.45 -2.21
N THR A 233 -21.81 8.82 -3.36
CA THR A 233 -20.84 9.89 -3.48
C THR A 233 -21.10 10.72 -4.74
N SER A 234 -20.50 11.89 -4.80
CA SER A 234 -20.55 12.81 -5.95
C SER A 234 -19.27 13.61 -6.01
N PHE A 235 -18.79 13.90 -7.20
CA PHE A 235 -17.66 14.82 -7.42
C PHE A 235 -18.09 16.31 -7.39
N ASP A 236 -19.36 16.63 -7.13
CA ASP A 236 -19.85 18.01 -7.25
C ASP A 236 -19.14 18.99 -6.34
N TRP A 237 -18.88 18.59 -5.10
CA TRP A 237 -18.18 19.42 -4.15
C TRP A 237 -16.70 19.62 -4.57
N LEU A 238 -16.02 18.59 -5.10
CA LEU A 238 -14.67 18.70 -5.64
C LEU A 238 -14.62 19.61 -6.87
N LEU A 239 -15.58 19.48 -7.76
CA LEU A 239 -15.70 20.33 -8.94
C LEU A 239 -16.08 21.77 -8.61
N LYS A 240 -16.86 22.01 -7.55
CA LYS A 240 -17.27 23.35 -7.13
C LYS A 240 -16.09 24.13 -6.53
N ASP A 241 -15.37 23.50 -5.62
CA ASP A 241 -14.41 24.18 -4.76
C ASP A 241 -12.97 24.09 -5.30
N TYR A 242 -12.62 23.02 -6.01
CA TYR A 242 -11.25 22.74 -6.45
C TYR A 242 -11.04 22.66 -7.98
N ALA A 243 -12.08 22.73 -8.81
CA ALA A 243 -11.96 22.54 -10.28
C ALA A 243 -10.89 23.40 -10.95
N LYS A 244 -10.64 24.62 -10.43
CA LYS A 244 -9.67 25.57 -11.03
C LYS A 244 -8.22 25.24 -10.73
N ILE A 245 -7.96 24.49 -9.65
CA ILE A 245 -6.61 24.14 -9.18
C ILE A 245 -6.25 22.70 -9.45
N LEU A 246 -7.26 21.85 -9.76
CA LEU A 246 -7.02 20.47 -10.13
C LEU A 246 -6.29 20.37 -11.45
N PRO A 247 -5.20 19.59 -11.54
CA PRO A 247 -4.51 19.35 -12.79
C PRO A 247 -5.44 18.62 -13.78
N LEU A 248 -5.10 18.72 -15.04
CA LEU A 248 -5.89 18.13 -16.12
C LEU A 248 -6.08 16.62 -15.96
N SER A 249 -5.08 15.91 -15.46
CA SER A 249 -5.15 14.47 -15.17
C SER A 249 -6.28 14.12 -14.20
N VAL A 250 -6.40 14.87 -13.09
CA VAL A 250 -7.47 14.64 -12.11
C VAL A 250 -8.83 15.02 -12.67
N GLN A 251 -8.93 16.11 -13.44
CA GLN A 251 -10.18 16.50 -14.13
C GLN A 251 -10.67 15.40 -15.08
N LEU A 252 -9.75 14.78 -15.82
CA LEU A 252 -10.05 13.62 -16.67
C LEU A 252 -10.40 12.38 -15.83
N GLY A 253 -9.70 12.16 -14.73
CA GLY A 253 -10.00 11.10 -13.77
C GLY A 253 -11.42 11.23 -13.20
N ILE A 254 -11.88 12.44 -12.87
CA ILE A 254 -13.25 12.71 -12.41
C ILE A 254 -14.26 12.34 -13.52
N THR A 255 -13.98 12.71 -14.78
CA THR A 255 -14.84 12.35 -15.90
C THR A 255 -14.94 10.82 -16.05
N HIS A 256 -13.81 10.13 -16.03
CA HIS A 256 -13.75 8.67 -16.16
C HIS A 256 -14.47 7.96 -15.01
N GLU A 257 -14.19 8.35 -13.77
CA GLU A 257 -14.85 7.75 -12.59
C GLU A 257 -16.33 8.12 -12.51
N GLY A 258 -16.70 9.29 -13.02
CA GLY A 258 -18.09 9.72 -13.14
C GLY A 258 -18.95 8.78 -14.00
N ASP A 259 -18.36 8.08 -14.97
CA ASP A 259 -19.06 7.07 -15.78
C ASP A 259 -19.47 5.84 -14.95
N ARG A 260 -18.82 5.59 -13.84
CA ARG A 260 -19.15 4.50 -12.90
C ARG A 260 -20.32 4.84 -11.96
N LEU A 261 -20.67 6.12 -11.83
CA LEU A 261 -21.80 6.54 -11.01
C LEU A 261 -23.14 6.19 -11.68
N LYS A 262 -24.13 5.75 -10.88
CA LYS A 262 -25.47 5.43 -11.37
C LYS A 262 -26.17 6.61 -12.05
N ALA A 263 -25.84 7.83 -11.59
CA ALA A 263 -26.38 9.07 -12.16
C ALA A 263 -25.32 10.18 -12.07
N ARG A 264 -25.13 10.92 -13.16
CA ARG A 264 -24.27 12.10 -13.20
C ARG A 264 -25.07 13.35 -12.87
N SER A 265 -24.52 14.19 -12.03
CA SER A 265 -25.11 15.51 -11.71
C SER A 265 -25.07 16.47 -12.91
N ALA A 266 -25.80 17.56 -12.82
CA ALA A 266 -25.75 18.63 -13.81
C ALA A 266 -24.35 19.28 -13.88
N LEU A 267 -23.68 19.42 -12.73
CA LEU A 267 -22.33 19.99 -12.62
C LEU A 267 -21.30 19.11 -13.31
N MET A 268 -21.33 17.81 -13.10
CA MET A 268 -20.46 16.86 -13.80
C MET A 268 -20.66 16.88 -15.30
N ARG A 269 -21.92 16.87 -15.77
CA ARG A 269 -22.22 16.97 -17.23
C ARG A 269 -21.74 18.28 -17.85
N ARG A 270 -21.79 19.38 -17.09
CA ARG A 270 -21.25 20.68 -17.52
C ARG A 270 -19.73 20.66 -17.57
N HIS A 271 -19.09 20.08 -16.57
CA HIS A 271 -17.63 19.90 -16.53
C HIS A 271 -17.13 19.10 -17.73
N ASP A 272 -17.71 17.93 -18.01
CA ASP A 272 -17.35 17.08 -19.14
C ASP A 272 -17.47 17.80 -20.48
N ARG A 273 -18.57 18.53 -20.68
CA ARG A 273 -18.77 19.31 -21.90
C ARG A 273 -17.74 20.44 -22.04
N GLY A 274 -17.48 21.17 -20.96
CA GLY A 274 -16.48 22.24 -20.93
C GLY A 274 -15.07 21.71 -21.22
N LEU A 275 -14.70 20.57 -20.63
CA LEU A 275 -13.40 19.96 -20.87
C LEU A 275 -13.23 19.50 -22.32
N ARG A 276 -14.23 18.83 -22.90
CA ARG A 276 -14.21 18.40 -24.31
C ARG A 276 -14.11 19.60 -25.26
N GLN A 277 -14.87 20.66 -25.00
CA GLN A 277 -14.81 21.87 -25.80
C GLN A 277 -13.43 22.54 -25.71
N ALA A 278 -12.89 22.69 -24.48
CA ALA A 278 -11.57 23.28 -24.29
C ALA A 278 -10.47 22.51 -25.03
N VAL A 279 -10.53 21.17 -25.03
CA VAL A 279 -9.59 20.32 -25.77
C VAL A 279 -9.73 20.51 -27.29
N ASN A 280 -10.95 20.63 -27.81
CA ASN A 280 -11.19 20.85 -29.24
C ASN A 280 -10.73 22.24 -29.70
N ASP A 281 -10.89 23.25 -28.85
CA ASP A 281 -10.56 24.64 -29.18
C ASP A 281 -9.08 24.98 -28.98
N SER A 282 -8.31 24.13 -28.27
CA SER A 282 -6.91 24.39 -27.93
C SER A 282 -5.97 23.27 -28.36
N LYS A 283 -5.16 23.53 -29.41
CA LYS A 283 -4.09 22.61 -29.83
C LYS A 283 -3.08 22.32 -28.69
N ALA A 284 -2.80 23.29 -27.81
CA ALA A 284 -1.92 23.12 -26.69
C ALA A 284 -2.50 22.13 -25.67
N LEU A 285 -3.80 22.21 -25.39
CA LEU A 285 -4.49 21.29 -24.49
C LEU A 285 -4.60 19.88 -25.08
N ALA A 286 -4.88 19.76 -26.38
CA ALA A 286 -4.88 18.49 -27.08
C ALA A 286 -3.49 17.82 -27.02
N SER A 287 -2.43 18.59 -27.28
CA SER A 287 -1.05 18.07 -27.15
C SER A 287 -0.68 17.70 -25.71
N ALA A 288 -1.15 18.45 -24.71
CA ALA A 288 -0.96 18.09 -23.31
C ALA A 288 -1.63 16.75 -22.97
N LEU A 289 -2.84 16.52 -23.46
CA LEU A 289 -3.54 15.23 -23.30
C LEU A 289 -2.76 14.07 -23.92
N GLU A 290 -2.31 14.21 -25.16
CA GLU A 290 -1.49 13.18 -25.83
C GLU A 290 -0.23 12.85 -25.00
N ASN A 291 0.44 13.89 -24.47
CA ASN A 291 1.60 13.71 -23.62
C ASN A 291 1.27 12.97 -22.33
N MET A 292 0.16 13.31 -21.67
CA MET A 292 -0.26 12.68 -20.40
C MET A 292 -0.58 11.19 -20.55
N TYR A 293 -1.01 10.74 -21.73
CA TYR A 293 -1.26 9.31 -22.01
C TYR A 293 -0.06 8.60 -22.61
N GLY A 294 0.77 9.28 -23.40
CA GLY A 294 1.79 8.63 -24.22
C GLY A 294 3.22 8.83 -23.75
N ARG A 295 3.52 9.86 -22.94
CA ARG A 295 4.90 10.19 -22.56
C ARG A 295 5.13 10.00 -21.06
N PRO A 296 6.24 9.37 -20.67
CA PRO A 296 6.67 9.30 -19.27
C PRO A 296 6.82 10.71 -18.66
N ILE A 297 6.44 10.85 -17.39
CA ILE A 297 6.53 12.12 -16.63
C ILE A 297 7.95 12.68 -16.71
N ARG A 298 8.99 11.86 -16.51
CA ARG A 298 10.40 12.27 -16.59
C ARG A 298 10.82 12.87 -17.93
N SER A 299 10.14 12.52 -19.04
CA SER A 299 10.48 13.03 -20.37
C SER A 299 9.91 14.42 -20.62
N LEU A 300 8.94 14.87 -19.83
CA LEU A 300 8.37 16.20 -19.93
C LEU A 300 9.33 17.30 -19.50
N ASN A 301 10.24 16.99 -18.56
CA ASN A 301 11.28 17.92 -18.09
C ASN A 301 12.33 18.27 -19.15
N SER A 302 12.67 17.33 -20.02
CA SER A 302 13.72 17.56 -21.05
C SER A 302 13.30 18.56 -22.12
N THR A 303 12.00 18.81 -22.26
CA THR A 303 11.43 19.71 -23.29
C THR A 303 11.22 21.12 -22.75
N LEU A 304 11.03 21.29 -21.43
CA LEU A 304 10.87 22.60 -20.80
C LEU A 304 12.20 23.31 -20.50
N LEU A 305 13.29 22.55 -20.36
CA LEU A 305 14.65 23.09 -20.11
C LEU A 305 15.40 23.50 -21.39
N LYS A 306 14.79 23.33 -22.57
CA LYS A 306 15.37 23.74 -23.88
C LYS A 306 14.69 24.94 -24.52
N LYS A 307 13.96 25.69 -23.73
CA LYS A 307 13.47 27.04 -24.09
C LYS A 307 13.97 28.03 -23.04
#